data_7d6bdccb2655d8029a822c2b5f8792ab
#
_entry.id   7d6bdccb2655d8029a822c2b5f8792ab
#
_cell.length_a   1.000
_cell.length_b   1.000
_cell.length_c   1.000
_cell.angle_alpha   90.00
_cell.angle_beta   90.00
_cell.angle_gamma   90.00
#
_symmetry.space_group_name_H-M   'P 1'
#
loop_
_entity.id
_entity.type
_entity.pdbx_description
1 polymer ?
#
loop_
_entity_poly.entity_id
_entity_poly.type
_entity_poly.pdbx_seq_one_letter_code
_entity_poly.pdbx_strand_id
1 'polypeptide(L)'
;GKNKEDNNICKFCSKKLSCYKSKWRHEKICKKRKESKEEILEKLLIKKDKLISKQGKQINKLLLQLTKMSDKIGNNNNNNINSHNKIIINAYGCENIEYITEKVLKKLVNKPGTAIPNLLKMIHFNDKYPENKNLKVTNIHDPYIKVHDGDAWKLKNKGDIIEDIIVNKRDILDGAVIDQEQDLKYIDKLNRLDETIDDKKNNFVEKSVKDVLFNFNYGVPLT
;
A
#
# COMPACT_ATOMS: atom_id res chain seq x y z
N GLY A 1 2.09 55.35 30.21
CA GLY A 1 1.03 55.14 29.23
C GLY A 1 1.50 54.21 28.12
N LYS A 2 1.02 52.97 28.11
CA LYS A 2 1.28 52.04 27.03
C LYS A 2 0.45 52.44 25.83
N ASN A 3 1.11 52.74 24.70
CA ASN A 3 0.47 53.23 23.46
C ASN A 3 -0.64 52.30 22.99
N LYS A 4 -1.88 52.80 23.01
CA LYS A 4 -3.10 52.10 22.48
C LYS A 4 -3.13 52.04 20.94
N GLU A 5 -2.17 52.60 20.24
CA GLU A 5 -2.24 52.74 18.78
C GLU A 5 -1.84 51.49 17.96
N ASP A 6 -1.06 50.57 18.53
CA ASP A 6 -0.56 49.39 17.78
C ASP A 6 -1.51 48.25 17.68
N ASN A 7 -2.66 48.32 18.37
CA ASN A 7 -3.59 47.18 18.48
C ASN A 7 -4.50 46.96 17.27
N ASN A 8 -4.49 47.88 16.29
CA ASN A 8 -5.42 47.85 15.16
C ASN A 8 -4.77 47.54 13.80
N ILE A 9 -3.52 47.05 13.82
CA ILE A 9 -2.79 46.66 12.62
C ILE A 9 -2.91 45.14 12.39
N CYS A 10 -3.29 44.75 11.16
CA CYS A 10 -3.38 43.34 10.76
C CYS A 10 -1.99 42.68 10.78
N LYS A 11 -1.84 41.59 11.50
CA LYS A 11 -0.56 40.84 11.62
C LYS A 11 -0.10 40.15 10.33
N PHE A 12 -0.99 39.99 9.33
CA PHE A 12 -0.67 39.31 8.09
C PHE A 12 -0.32 40.28 6.93
N CYS A 13 -0.97 41.43 6.86
CA CYS A 13 -0.79 42.36 5.75
C CYS A 13 -0.40 43.77 6.17
N SER A 14 -0.21 44.01 7.48
CA SER A 14 0.15 45.30 8.08
C SER A 14 -0.82 46.45 7.80
N LYS A 15 -2.04 46.14 7.35
CA LYS A 15 -3.09 47.13 7.12
C LYS A 15 -3.60 47.69 8.45
N LYS A 16 -3.62 49.01 8.62
CA LYS A 16 -4.24 49.70 9.76
C LYS A 16 -5.76 49.70 9.60
N LEU A 17 -6.47 49.35 10.64
CA LEU A 17 -7.93 49.22 10.67
C LEU A 17 -8.48 50.15 11.75
N SER A 18 -9.79 50.47 11.61
CA SER A 18 -10.46 51.49 12.48
C SER A 18 -10.59 51.09 13.94
N CYS A 19 -10.71 49.81 14.23
CA CYS A 19 -10.81 49.30 15.60
C CYS A 19 -10.40 47.82 15.69
N TYR A 20 -10.25 47.30 16.92
CA TYR A 20 -9.91 45.91 17.18
C TYR A 20 -10.89 44.91 16.59
N LYS A 21 -12.18 45.17 16.63
CA LYS A 21 -13.23 44.31 16.01
C LYS A 21 -13.04 44.21 14.50
N SER A 22 -12.77 45.33 13.84
CA SER A 22 -12.49 45.38 12.41
C SER A 22 -11.19 44.62 12.06
N LYS A 23 -10.14 44.74 12.87
CA LYS A 23 -8.90 43.97 12.76
C LYS A 23 -9.16 42.47 12.82
N TRP A 24 -9.90 42.03 13.86
CA TRP A 24 -10.20 40.61 14.04
C TRP A 24 -11.00 40.00 12.86
N ARG A 25 -12.01 40.73 12.35
CA ARG A 25 -12.75 40.30 11.15
C ARG A 25 -11.86 40.25 9.93
N HIS A 26 -11.03 41.26 9.72
CA HIS A 26 -10.13 41.32 8.59
C HIS A 26 -9.08 40.21 8.64
N GLU A 27 -8.53 39.89 9.82
CA GLU A 27 -7.53 38.81 9.96
C GLU A 27 -8.07 37.42 9.57
N LYS A 28 -9.38 37.17 9.77
CA LYS A 28 -10.00 35.94 9.31
C LYS A 28 -10.06 35.78 7.79
N ILE A 29 -10.21 36.89 7.06
CA ILE A 29 -10.37 36.89 5.60
C ILE A 29 -9.18 37.52 4.88
N CYS A 30 -8.09 37.77 5.59
CA CYS A 30 -6.92 38.43 5.02
C CYS A 30 -6.24 37.54 3.98
N LYS A 31 -6.17 38.01 2.72
CA LYS A 31 -5.55 37.25 1.61
C LYS A 31 -4.08 36.93 1.83
N LYS A 32 -3.37 37.69 2.72
CA LYS A 32 -1.96 37.41 3.08
C LYS A 32 -1.82 36.46 4.28
N ARG A 33 -2.93 35.99 4.87
CA ARG A 33 -2.90 34.97 5.88
C ARG A 33 -2.43 33.65 5.24
N LYS A 34 -1.27 33.17 5.63
CA LYS A 34 -0.87 31.80 5.27
C LYS A 34 -1.76 30.84 6.03
N GLU A 35 -2.36 29.90 5.35
CA GLU A 35 -3.12 28.81 5.99
C GLU A 35 -2.20 28.05 6.96
N SER A 36 -2.72 27.68 8.11
CA SER A 36 -1.96 26.86 9.05
C SER A 36 -1.73 25.47 8.44
N LYS A 37 -0.70 24.77 8.93
CA LYS A 37 -0.47 23.39 8.49
C LYS A 37 -1.70 22.49 8.73
N GLU A 38 -2.41 22.74 9.82
CA GLU A 38 -3.63 22.03 10.22
C GLU A 38 -4.77 22.28 9.22
N GLU A 39 -5.01 23.54 8.82
CA GLU A 39 -6.03 23.89 7.82
C GLU A 39 -5.75 23.26 6.45
N ILE A 40 -4.47 23.20 6.06
CA ILE A 40 -4.04 22.55 4.81
C ILE A 40 -4.25 21.03 4.91
N LEU A 41 -3.88 20.43 6.03
CA LEU A 41 -4.02 19.00 6.27
C LEU A 41 -5.49 18.58 6.25
N GLU A 42 -6.36 19.32 6.92
CA GLU A 42 -7.81 19.08 6.92
C GLU A 42 -8.41 19.15 5.51
N LYS A 43 -8.01 20.13 4.71
CA LYS A 43 -8.45 20.23 3.30
C LYS A 43 -7.97 19.06 2.45
N LEU A 44 -6.74 18.57 2.70
CA LEU A 44 -6.20 17.41 2.01
C LEU A 44 -6.94 16.15 2.41
N LEU A 45 -7.26 15.99 3.70
CA LEU A 45 -8.03 14.86 4.22
C LEU A 45 -9.41 14.78 3.55
N ILE A 46 -10.15 15.90 3.53
CA ILE A 46 -11.46 15.96 2.86
C ILE A 46 -11.36 15.61 1.37
N LYS A 47 -10.28 16.05 0.68
CA LYS A 47 -10.06 15.68 -0.72
C LYS A 47 -9.78 14.18 -0.88
N LYS A 48 -8.99 13.60 0.02
CA LYS A 48 -8.69 12.17 0.03
C LYS A 48 -9.95 11.34 0.24
N ASP A 49 -10.80 11.71 1.20
CA ASP A 49 -12.05 10.99 1.47
C ASP A 49 -13.02 11.02 0.28
N LYS A 50 -13.13 12.17 -0.40
CA LYS A 50 -13.92 12.28 -1.64
C LYS A 50 -13.37 11.38 -2.75
N LEU A 51 -12.05 11.25 -2.86
CA LEU A 51 -11.41 10.39 -3.85
C LEU A 51 -11.66 8.91 -3.52
N ILE A 52 -11.50 8.51 -2.27
CA ILE A 52 -11.79 7.15 -1.79
C ILE A 52 -13.25 6.78 -2.07
N SER A 53 -14.19 7.66 -1.74
CA SER A 53 -15.61 7.45 -2.04
C SER A 53 -15.89 7.26 -3.54
N LYS A 54 -15.20 8.04 -4.39
CA LYS A 54 -15.31 7.91 -5.85
C LYS A 54 -14.76 6.58 -6.34
N GLN A 55 -13.60 6.16 -5.82
CA GLN A 55 -12.98 4.87 -6.14
C GLN A 55 -13.86 3.71 -5.68
N GLY A 56 -14.45 3.76 -4.48
CA GLY A 56 -15.39 2.75 -4.00
C GLY A 56 -16.60 2.57 -4.93
N LYS A 57 -17.17 3.67 -5.45
CA LYS A 57 -18.25 3.59 -6.42
C LYS A 57 -17.82 2.95 -7.75
N GLN A 58 -16.60 3.21 -8.20
CA GLN A 58 -16.05 2.59 -9.41
C GLN A 58 -15.82 1.09 -9.22
N ILE A 59 -15.25 0.68 -8.09
CA ILE A 59 -15.05 -0.73 -7.71
C ILE A 59 -16.38 -1.47 -7.70
N ASN A 60 -17.42 -0.93 -7.03
CA ASN A 60 -18.74 -1.55 -7.00
C ASN A 60 -19.36 -1.68 -8.39
N LYS A 61 -19.15 -0.69 -9.27
CA LYS A 61 -19.62 -0.76 -10.67
C LYS A 61 -18.92 -1.88 -11.44
N LEU A 62 -17.60 -2.03 -11.26
CA LEU A 62 -16.82 -3.08 -11.91
C LEU A 62 -17.20 -4.48 -11.38
N LEU A 63 -17.39 -4.62 -10.07
CA LEU A 63 -17.89 -5.87 -9.47
C LEU A 63 -19.25 -6.28 -10.05
N LEU A 64 -20.17 -5.32 -10.22
CA LEU A 64 -21.47 -5.58 -10.82
C LEU A 64 -21.38 -5.97 -12.32
N GLN A 65 -20.37 -5.47 -13.03
CA GLN A 65 -20.10 -5.88 -14.41
C GLN A 65 -19.51 -7.30 -14.45
N LEU A 66 -18.60 -7.63 -13.54
CA LEU A 66 -18.00 -8.96 -13.43
C LEU A 66 -19.04 -10.03 -13.09
N THR A 67 -19.95 -9.77 -12.15
CA THR A 67 -21.05 -10.70 -11.85
C THR A 67 -21.94 -10.94 -13.06
N LYS A 68 -22.31 -9.89 -13.78
CA LYS A 68 -23.12 -10.03 -15.02
C LYS A 68 -22.39 -10.77 -16.14
N MET A 69 -21.06 -10.70 -16.20
CA MET A 69 -20.26 -11.48 -17.15
C MET A 69 -20.14 -12.94 -16.72
N SER A 70 -19.98 -13.19 -15.43
CA SER A 70 -19.96 -14.53 -14.84
C SER A 70 -21.28 -15.28 -15.10
N ASP A 71 -22.42 -14.62 -14.95
CA ASP A 71 -23.75 -15.20 -15.21
C ASP A 71 -23.95 -15.54 -16.71
N LYS A 72 -23.30 -14.79 -17.61
CA LYS A 72 -23.32 -15.08 -19.05
C LYS A 72 -22.42 -16.25 -19.44
N ILE A 73 -21.34 -16.50 -18.68
CA ILE A 73 -20.41 -17.61 -18.92
C ILE A 73 -20.98 -18.91 -18.36
N GLY A 74 -21.79 -18.86 -17.28
CA GLY A 74 -22.41 -20.02 -16.65
C GLY A 74 -23.50 -20.73 -17.48
N ASN A 75 -23.99 -20.07 -18.53
CA ASN A 75 -25.13 -20.61 -19.32
C ASN A 75 -24.74 -21.34 -20.61
N ASN A 76 -23.45 -21.59 -20.88
CA ASN A 76 -22.99 -22.19 -22.13
C ASN A 76 -22.09 -23.43 -21.95
N ASN A 77 -22.25 -24.22 -20.87
CA ASN A 77 -21.53 -25.49 -20.78
C ASN A 77 -22.41 -26.66 -20.29
N ASN A 78 -23.20 -27.20 -21.21
CA ASN A 78 -23.48 -28.63 -21.20
C ASN A 78 -22.40 -29.34 -22.03
N ASN A 79 -21.76 -30.33 -21.40
CA ASN A 79 -20.86 -31.35 -21.96
C ASN A 79 -19.38 -30.96 -22.15
N ASN A 80 -18.56 -31.09 -21.12
CA ASN A 80 -17.48 -32.10 -21.12
C ASN A 80 -16.82 -32.18 -19.74
N ILE A 81 -17.08 -33.27 -19.02
CA ILE A 81 -16.38 -33.61 -17.77
C ILE A 81 -14.99 -34.14 -18.17
N ASN A 82 -14.05 -33.22 -18.35
CA ASN A 82 -12.63 -33.42 -18.13
C ASN A 82 -12.14 -32.21 -17.33
N SER A 83 -12.38 -32.27 -16.02
CA SER A 83 -12.02 -31.23 -15.08
C SER A 83 -10.51 -31.23 -14.85
N HIS A 84 -9.75 -30.62 -15.74
CA HIS A 84 -8.55 -29.94 -15.32
C HIS A 84 -9.05 -28.64 -14.69
N ASN A 85 -9.07 -28.57 -13.35
CA ASN A 85 -9.33 -27.33 -12.62
C ASN A 85 -8.32 -26.30 -13.09
N LYS A 86 -8.70 -25.47 -14.08
CA LYS A 86 -7.87 -24.39 -14.56
C LYS A 86 -7.83 -23.32 -13.48
N ILE A 87 -6.76 -23.30 -12.71
CA ILE A 87 -6.54 -22.25 -11.73
C ILE A 87 -6.38 -20.93 -12.49
N ILE A 88 -7.23 -19.96 -12.20
CA ILE A 88 -7.09 -18.59 -12.71
C ILE A 88 -6.08 -17.90 -11.81
N ILE A 89 -4.98 -17.43 -12.39
CA ILE A 89 -3.92 -16.75 -11.65
C ILE A 89 -4.24 -15.26 -11.57
N ASN A 90 -4.21 -14.70 -10.37
CA ASN A 90 -4.40 -13.28 -10.14
C ASN A 90 -3.27 -12.47 -10.78
N ALA A 91 -3.59 -11.27 -11.26
CA ALA A 91 -2.57 -10.32 -11.67
C ALA A 91 -1.65 -9.96 -10.48
N TYR A 92 -0.37 -9.77 -10.76
CA TYR A 92 0.57 -9.25 -9.77
C TYR A 92 0.11 -7.86 -9.29
N GLY A 93 0.06 -7.69 -7.97
CA GLY A 93 -0.50 -6.51 -7.32
C GLY A 93 -2.02 -6.58 -7.05
N CYS A 94 -2.68 -7.68 -7.48
CA CYS A 94 -4.11 -7.96 -7.24
C CYS A 94 -4.32 -9.30 -6.51
N GLU A 95 -3.36 -9.67 -5.67
CA GLU A 95 -3.43 -10.91 -4.89
C GLU A 95 -4.58 -10.87 -3.87
N ASN A 96 -5.24 -12.00 -3.69
CA ASN A 96 -6.14 -12.17 -2.57
C ASN A 96 -5.33 -12.30 -1.27
N ILE A 97 -5.46 -11.33 -0.36
CA ILE A 97 -4.76 -11.28 0.92
C ILE A 97 -5.73 -11.29 2.13
N GLU A 98 -7.01 -11.55 1.94
CA GLU A 98 -8.03 -11.53 3.02
C GLU A 98 -7.71 -12.50 4.15
N TYR A 99 -6.98 -13.56 3.89
CA TYR A 99 -6.52 -14.51 4.90
C TYR A 99 -5.33 -14.03 5.75
N ILE A 100 -4.69 -12.92 5.36
CA ILE A 100 -3.60 -12.30 6.11
C ILE A 100 -4.20 -11.39 7.19
N THR A 101 -4.44 -11.93 8.35
CA THR A 101 -5.05 -11.18 9.45
C THR A 101 -4.07 -10.20 10.09
N GLU A 102 -4.59 -9.16 10.73
CA GLU A 102 -3.80 -8.19 11.52
C GLU A 102 -2.87 -8.88 12.54
N LYS A 103 -3.37 -9.94 13.20
CA LYS A 103 -2.57 -10.74 14.14
C LYS A 103 -1.32 -11.36 13.47
N VAL A 104 -1.44 -11.78 12.23
CA VAL A 104 -0.32 -12.31 11.44
C VAL A 104 0.67 -11.21 11.12
N LEU A 105 0.20 -10.04 10.66
CA LEU A 105 1.04 -8.89 10.34
C LEU A 105 1.80 -8.41 11.58
N LYS A 106 1.13 -8.26 12.72
CA LYS A 106 1.75 -7.91 14.01
C LYS A 106 2.82 -8.93 14.44
N LYS A 107 2.63 -10.21 14.13
CA LYS A 107 3.65 -11.24 14.42
C LYS A 107 4.87 -11.12 13.51
N LEU A 108 4.66 -10.78 12.24
CA LEU A 108 5.75 -10.65 11.28
C LEU A 108 6.73 -9.53 11.63
N VAL A 109 6.23 -8.35 12.04
CA VAL A 109 7.09 -7.20 12.37
C VAL A 109 7.90 -7.39 13.67
N ASN A 110 7.64 -8.44 14.46
CA ASN A 110 8.51 -8.80 15.59
C ASN A 110 9.93 -9.20 15.15
N LYS A 111 10.11 -9.56 13.87
CA LYS A 111 11.40 -9.88 13.27
C LYS A 111 11.58 -9.04 11.99
N PRO A 112 11.95 -7.76 12.11
CA PRO A 112 11.96 -6.82 10.99
C PRO A 112 12.70 -7.34 9.76
N GLY A 113 13.92 -7.86 9.89
CA GLY A 113 14.71 -8.35 8.76
C GLY A 113 14.06 -9.48 7.96
N THR A 114 13.11 -10.24 8.54
CA THR A 114 12.42 -11.35 7.85
C THR A 114 10.94 -11.08 7.59
N ALA A 115 10.41 -9.92 7.99
CA ALA A 115 8.99 -9.61 7.86
C ALA A 115 8.54 -9.63 6.38
N ILE A 116 9.22 -8.90 5.51
CA ILE A 116 8.93 -8.82 4.08
C ILE A 116 9.12 -10.17 3.37
N PRO A 117 10.25 -10.88 3.52
CA PRO A 117 10.41 -12.21 2.92
C PRO A 117 9.34 -13.22 3.34
N ASN A 118 8.94 -13.20 4.63
CA ASN A 118 7.90 -14.12 5.11
C ASN A 118 6.52 -13.73 4.58
N LEU A 119 6.19 -12.45 4.50
CA LEU A 119 4.95 -11.98 3.90
C LEU A 119 4.89 -12.34 2.40
N LEU A 120 6.00 -12.19 1.68
CA LEU A 120 6.13 -12.62 0.28
C LEU A 120 5.82 -14.12 0.13
N LYS A 121 6.40 -14.99 0.99
CA LYS A 121 6.11 -16.43 1.00
C LYS A 121 4.63 -16.71 1.21
N MET A 122 4.03 -16.06 2.20
CA MET A 122 2.63 -16.26 2.55
C MET A 122 1.68 -15.87 1.42
N ILE A 123 2.01 -14.85 0.64
CA ILE A 123 1.15 -14.34 -0.43
C ILE A 123 1.38 -15.12 -1.72
N HIS A 124 2.62 -15.21 -2.22
CA HIS A 124 2.90 -15.68 -3.58
C HIS A 124 3.33 -17.16 -3.66
N PHE A 125 3.66 -17.79 -2.54
CA PHE A 125 4.18 -19.16 -2.52
C PHE A 125 3.42 -20.08 -1.55
N ASN A 126 2.16 -19.76 -1.28
CA ASN A 126 1.29 -20.54 -0.44
C ASN A 126 0.45 -21.50 -1.30
N ASP A 127 0.58 -22.82 -1.05
CA ASP A 127 -0.15 -23.83 -1.81
C ASP A 127 -1.67 -23.81 -1.60
N LYS A 128 -2.13 -23.20 -0.50
CA LYS A 128 -3.55 -23.02 -0.23
C LYS A 128 -4.20 -21.94 -1.11
N TYR A 129 -3.40 -21.06 -1.70
CA TYR A 129 -3.84 -19.94 -2.54
C TYR A 129 -3.07 -19.96 -3.86
N PRO A 130 -3.26 -20.99 -4.69
CA PRO A 130 -2.51 -21.17 -5.92
C PRO A 130 -2.76 -20.07 -6.95
N GLU A 131 -3.88 -19.36 -6.85
CA GLU A 131 -4.23 -18.20 -7.65
C GLU A 131 -3.26 -17.02 -7.47
N ASN A 132 -2.56 -16.94 -6.34
CA ASN A 132 -1.58 -15.90 -6.06
C ASN A 132 -0.16 -16.24 -6.53
N LYS A 133 0.05 -17.42 -7.14
CA LYS A 133 1.36 -17.84 -7.68
C LYS A 133 1.68 -17.14 -9.01
N ASN A 134 1.76 -15.82 -8.97
CA ASN A 134 1.90 -14.92 -10.12
C ASN A 134 3.34 -14.43 -10.38
N LEU A 135 4.33 -15.00 -9.69
CA LEU A 135 5.76 -14.71 -9.86
C LEU A 135 6.51 -16.01 -10.22
N LYS A 136 7.39 -15.96 -11.23
CA LYS A 136 8.24 -17.09 -11.62
C LYS A 136 9.66 -16.62 -11.97
N VAL A 137 10.65 -17.13 -11.26
CA VAL A 137 12.06 -17.00 -11.60
C VAL A 137 12.48 -18.23 -12.37
N THR A 138 12.92 -18.07 -13.61
CA THR A 138 13.36 -19.18 -14.47
C THR A 138 14.86 -19.47 -14.33
N ASN A 139 15.64 -18.44 -14.00
CA ASN A 139 17.07 -18.54 -13.77
C ASN A 139 17.52 -17.47 -12.78
N ILE A 140 18.38 -17.85 -11.81
CA ILE A 140 18.91 -16.94 -10.80
C ILE A 140 19.77 -15.83 -11.39
N HIS A 141 20.50 -16.15 -12.46
CA HIS A 141 21.40 -15.21 -13.14
C HIS A 141 20.69 -14.35 -14.18
N ASP A 142 19.43 -14.66 -14.52
CA ASP A 142 18.64 -13.88 -15.47
C ASP A 142 18.27 -12.53 -14.84
N PRO A 143 18.50 -11.40 -15.52
CA PRO A 143 18.04 -10.09 -15.05
C PRO A 143 16.53 -9.92 -15.12
N TYR A 144 15.80 -10.89 -15.66
CA TYR A 144 14.36 -10.86 -15.81
C TYR A 144 13.64 -11.88 -14.92
N ILE A 145 12.39 -11.55 -14.57
CA ILE A 145 11.44 -12.40 -13.86
C ILE A 145 10.13 -12.43 -14.64
N LYS A 146 9.44 -13.57 -14.65
CA LYS A 146 8.08 -13.66 -15.20
C LYS A 146 7.06 -13.24 -14.18
N VAL A 147 6.20 -12.33 -14.56
CA VAL A 147 5.10 -11.78 -13.76
C VAL A 147 3.80 -12.01 -14.52
N HIS A 148 2.77 -12.52 -13.86
CA HIS A 148 1.44 -12.69 -14.46
C HIS A 148 0.62 -11.40 -14.32
N ASP A 149 0.07 -10.89 -15.39
CA ASP A 149 -0.71 -9.64 -15.40
C ASP A 149 -2.23 -9.83 -15.36
N GLY A 150 -2.67 -11.06 -15.08
CA GLY A 150 -4.07 -11.49 -15.13
C GLY A 150 -4.40 -12.31 -16.36
N ASP A 151 -3.81 -11.98 -17.50
CA ASP A 151 -4.04 -12.66 -18.78
C ASP A 151 -2.87 -13.56 -19.19
N ALA A 152 -1.64 -13.07 -19.04
CA ALA A 152 -0.44 -13.72 -19.54
C ALA A 152 0.80 -13.48 -18.65
N TRP A 153 1.80 -14.36 -18.83
CA TRP A 153 3.12 -14.18 -18.22
C TRP A 153 3.95 -13.19 -19.03
N LYS A 154 4.44 -12.12 -18.37
CA LYS A 154 5.30 -11.10 -18.97
C LYS A 154 6.65 -11.07 -18.32
N LEU A 155 7.70 -10.83 -19.11
CA LEU A 155 9.04 -10.58 -18.59
C LEU A 155 9.15 -9.16 -18.07
N LYS A 156 9.66 -9.01 -16.86
CA LYS A 156 9.93 -7.74 -16.18
C LYS A 156 11.36 -7.73 -15.65
N ASN A 157 11.97 -6.57 -15.51
CA ASN A 157 13.26 -6.43 -14.86
C ASN A 157 13.18 -6.96 -13.42
N LYS A 158 14.11 -7.82 -13.03
CA LYS A 158 14.09 -8.44 -11.72
C LYS A 158 14.36 -7.46 -10.59
N GLY A 159 15.23 -6.46 -10.81
CA GLY A 159 15.51 -5.40 -9.84
C GLY A 159 14.26 -4.59 -9.52
N ASP A 160 13.57 -4.12 -10.56
CA ASP A 160 12.35 -3.32 -10.41
C ASP A 160 11.26 -4.09 -9.65
N ILE A 161 11.09 -5.38 -9.95
CA ILE A 161 10.09 -6.21 -9.25
C ILE A 161 10.48 -6.47 -7.80
N ILE A 162 11.76 -6.62 -7.49
CA ILE A 162 12.22 -6.79 -6.11
C ILE A 162 11.95 -5.52 -5.30
N GLU A 163 12.22 -4.35 -5.87
CA GLU A 163 11.91 -3.06 -5.26
C GLU A 163 10.40 -2.91 -5.04
N ASP A 164 9.59 -3.18 -6.06
CA ASP A 164 8.13 -3.22 -5.97
C ASP A 164 7.62 -4.16 -4.86
N ILE A 165 8.20 -5.36 -4.74
CA ILE A 165 7.87 -6.32 -3.67
C ILE A 165 8.13 -5.69 -2.30
N ILE A 166 9.30 -5.09 -2.12
CA ILE A 166 9.70 -4.49 -0.82
C ILE A 166 8.71 -3.39 -0.45
N VAL A 167 8.44 -2.45 -1.36
CA VAL A 167 7.50 -1.33 -1.14
C VAL A 167 6.09 -1.85 -0.84
N ASN A 168 5.55 -2.70 -1.72
CA ASN A 168 4.19 -3.22 -1.58
C ASN A 168 3.99 -4.03 -0.27
N LYS A 169 4.96 -4.88 0.09
CA LYS A 169 4.83 -5.66 1.33
C LYS A 169 5.03 -4.79 2.57
N ARG A 170 5.84 -3.72 2.49
CA ARG A 170 5.96 -2.70 3.53
C ARG A 170 4.63 -1.98 3.77
N ASP A 171 3.94 -1.60 2.68
CA ASP A 171 2.63 -0.92 2.75
C ASP A 171 1.55 -1.82 3.39
N ILE A 172 1.55 -3.12 3.06
CA ILE A 172 0.63 -4.08 3.68
C ILE A 172 0.90 -4.19 5.20
N LEU A 173 2.16 -4.18 5.62
CA LEU A 173 2.51 -4.18 7.05
C LEU A 173 2.09 -2.89 7.74
N ASP A 174 2.19 -1.74 7.08
CA ASP A 174 1.77 -0.45 7.61
C ASP A 174 0.24 -0.37 7.77
N GLY A 175 -0.50 -0.93 6.83
CA GLY A 175 -1.96 -0.95 6.86
C GLY A 175 -2.57 -1.64 8.08
N ALA A 176 -1.81 -2.47 8.80
CA ALA A 176 -2.25 -3.08 10.06
C ALA A 176 -2.32 -2.09 11.25
N VAL A 177 -1.85 -0.86 11.07
CA VAL A 177 -1.79 0.19 12.13
C VAL A 177 -3.03 1.07 12.15
N ILE A 178 -3.82 1.09 11.08
CA ILE A 178 -4.84 2.13 10.83
C ILE A 178 -5.95 2.17 11.89
N ASP A 179 -6.16 1.12 12.66
CA ASP A 179 -7.26 1.04 13.64
C ASP A 179 -6.87 1.29 15.10
N GLN A 180 -5.61 1.51 15.44
CA GLN A 180 -5.22 1.71 16.85
C GLN A 180 -4.08 2.71 17.02
N GLU A 181 -4.43 3.95 17.40
CA GLU A 181 -3.50 4.97 17.93
C GLU A 181 -2.67 4.51 19.14
N GLN A 182 -2.83 3.28 19.62
CA GLN A 182 -2.27 2.82 20.89
C GLN A 182 -1.10 1.84 20.77
N ASP A 183 -0.67 1.40 19.60
CA ASP A 183 0.44 0.44 19.53
C ASP A 183 1.78 1.09 19.18
N LEU A 184 2.26 1.97 20.06
CA LEU A 184 3.60 2.57 19.96
C LEU A 184 4.70 1.51 19.74
N LYS A 185 4.53 0.30 20.32
CA LYS A 185 5.46 -0.82 20.11
C LYS A 185 5.41 -1.36 18.67
N TYR A 186 4.27 -1.30 18.03
CA TYR A 186 4.15 -1.71 16.63
C TYR A 186 4.83 -0.69 15.72
N ILE A 187 4.59 0.58 15.95
CA ILE A 187 5.24 1.68 15.22
C ILE A 187 6.76 1.61 15.36
N ASP A 188 7.28 1.38 16.59
CA ASP A 188 8.72 1.21 16.80
C ASP A 188 9.29 0.04 15.98
N LYS A 189 8.56 -1.07 15.86
CA LYS A 189 8.97 -2.21 15.04
C LYS A 189 8.93 -1.91 13.55
N LEU A 190 7.96 -1.13 13.08
CA LEU A 190 7.92 -0.67 11.70
C LEU A 190 9.09 0.26 11.38
N ASN A 191 9.42 1.18 12.27
CA ASN A 191 10.60 2.05 12.12
C ASN A 191 11.89 1.22 12.01
N ARG A 192 12.04 0.18 12.82
CA ARG A 192 13.18 -0.75 12.70
C ARG A 192 13.17 -1.54 11.39
N LEU A 193 11.99 -1.87 10.86
CA LEU A 193 11.88 -2.47 9.54
C LEU A 193 12.36 -1.50 8.47
N ASP A 194 11.95 -0.24 8.53
CA ASP A 194 12.38 0.79 7.59
C ASP A 194 13.91 1.00 7.65
N GLU A 195 14.49 1.07 8.86
CA GLU A 195 15.95 1.10 9.04
C GLU A 195 16.65 -0.11 8.40
N THR A 196 16.04 -1.30 8.50
CA THR A 196 16.59 -2.53 7.89
C THR A 196 16.48 -2.53 6.37
N ILE A 197 15.42 -1.91 5.81
CA ILE A 197 15.25 -1.75 4.36
C ILE A 197 16.25 -0.74 3.83
N ASP A 198 16.46 0.36 4.54
CA ASP A 198 17.34 1.46 4.13
C ASP A 198 18.84 1.16 4.33
N ASP A 199 19.19 0.07 5.01
CA ASP A 199 20.58 -0.33 5.20
C ASP A 199 21.21 -0.85 3.90
N LYS A 200 21.64 0.11 3.07
CA LYS A 200 22.32 -0.15 1.80
C LYS A 200 23.62 -0.96 1.92
N LYS A 201 24.25 -1.02 3.12
CA LYS A 201 25.49 -1.75 3.31
C LYS A 201 25.25 -3.25 3.39
N ASN A 202 24.16 -3.65 4.04
CA ASN A 202 23.88 -5.07 4.23
C ASN A 202 22.97 -5.67 3.16
N ASN A 203 22.10 -4.87 2.54
CA ASN A 203 21.08 -5.29 1.57
C ASN A 203 20.36 -6.59 1.99
N PHE A 204 20.18 -6.76 3.32
CA PHE A 204 19.72 -8.03 3.88
C PHE A 204 18.32 -8.38 3.40
N VAL A 205 17.41 -7.41 3.38
CA VAL A 205 16.01 -7.62 2.96
C VAL A 205 15.96 -7.98 1.49
N GLU A 206 16.70 -7.26 0.64
CA GLU A 206 16.80 -7.54 -0.80
C GLU A 206 17.36 -8.94 -1.09
N LYS A 207 18.44 -9.33 -0.42
CA LYS A 207 19.00 -10.68 -0.52
C LYS A 207 17.99 -11.74 -0.12
N SER A 208 17.31 -11.53 1.04
CA SER A 208 16.34 -12.48 1.53
C SER A 208 15.10 -12.59 0.61
N VAL A 209 14.68 -11.50 -0.04
CA VAL A 209 13.63 -11.52 -1.07
C VAL A 209 14.11 -12.33 -2.29
N LYS A 210 15.33 -12.12 -2.76
CA LYS A 210 15.92 -12.91 -3.86
C LYS A 210 15.97 -14.40 -3.52
N ASP A 211 16.38 -14.75 -2.31
CA ASP A 211 16.44 -16.13 -1.84
C ASP A 211 15.06 -16.79 -1.82
N VAL A 212 14.02 -16.07 -1.37
CA VAL A 212 12.63 -16.56 -1.41
C VAL A 212 12.18 -16.80 -2.85
N LEU A 213 12.36 -15.82 -3.73
CA LEU A 213 11.97 -15.94 -5.13
C LEU A 213 12.65 -17.13 -5.81
N PHE A 214 13.90 -17.39 -5.50
CA PHE A 214 14.66 -18.50 -6.07
C PHE A 214 14.23 -19.84 -5.50
N ASN A 215 14.28 -20.01 -4.18
CA ASN A 215 14.07 -21.30 -3.53
C ASN A 215 12.67 -21.87 -3.78
N PHE A 216 11.62 -21.02 -3.79
CA PHE A 216 10.25 -21.48 -4.02
C PHE A 216 9.95 -21.80 -5.48
N ASN A 217 10.66 -21.21 -6.43
CA ASN A 217 10.49 -21.57 -7.84
C ASN A 217 11.20 -22.86 -8.24
N TYR A 218 12.22 -23.27 -7.48
CA TYR A 218 12.98 -24.50 -7.76
C TYR A 218 12.68 -25.67 -6.83
N GLY A 219 11.68 -25.52 -5.93
CA GLY A 219 11.23 -26.60 -5.06
C GLY A 219 12.27 -27.06 -4.03
N VAL A 220 13.24 -26.20 -3.69
CA VAL A 220 14.22 -26.51 -2.65
C VAL A 220 13.57 -26.26 -1.28
N PRO A 221 13.41 -27.29 -0.42
CA PRO A 221 12.91 -27.08 0.93
C PRO A 221 13.94 -26.26 1.70
N LEU A 222 13.47 -25.16 2.33
CA LEU A 222 14.29 -24.40 3.26
C LEU A 222 14.55 -25.28 4.50
N THR A 223 15.76 -25.70 4.69
CA THR A 223 16.28 -26.32 5.93
C THR A 223 16.29 -25.31 7.08
#